data_d4ba183f085242e0afeda207f913e678
#
_entry.id   d4ba183f085242e0afeda207f913e678
#
_cell.length_a   1.000
_cell.length_b   1.000
_cell.length_c   1.000
_cell.angle_alpha   90.00
_cell.angle_beta   90.00
_cell.angle_gamma   90.00
#
_symmetry.space_group_name_H-M   'P 1'
#
loop_
_entity.id
_entity.type
_entity.pdbx_description
1 polymer ?
#
loop_
_entity_poly.entity_id
_entity_poly.type
_entity_poly.pdbx_seq_one_letter_code
_entity_poly.pdbx_strand_id
1 'polypeptide(L)'
;EPYRRQRQMCIRDRFLIGAALVFFMQAGFAMVETGFTRAKNAGNIIMKNLMDFCIGTVVFVLLGFGLMMAEDYVFGLVGIPNLDIFTDFGGFIKENASSFVFNLVFCATAATIVSGAMAERTKFVSYCIYSGVISLFVYPIEAGWIWNSQGWLAQLGFHDFAGSAAIHSVGGITALIGAIMVGPRLGKYVKDKAGKIKKVNAIPG
;
A
#
# COMPACT_ATOMS: atom_id res chain seq x y z
N GLU A 1 -15.17 12.81 32.88
CA GLU A 1 -13.92 12.08 32.55
C GLU A 1 -14.12 10.58 32.23
N PRO A 2 -14.89 9.77 33.00
CA PRO A 2 -15.08 8.35 32.70
C PRO A 2 -15.70 8.12 31.31
N TYR A 3 -16.69 8.91 30.92
CA TYR A 3 -17.38 8.83 29.63
C TYR A 3 -16.41 9.15 28.45
N ARG A 4 -15.53 10.12 28.62
CA ARG A 4 -14.51 10.47 27.63
C ARG A 4 -13.50 9.32 27.43
N ARG A 5 -13.03 8.70 28.52
CA ARG A 5 -12.14 7.53 28.48
C ARG A 5 -12.81 6.34 27.82
N GLN A 6 -14.07 6.05 28.14
CA GLN A 6 -14.82 4.96 27.53
C GLN A 6 -14.99 5.17 26.03
N ARG A 7 -15.32 6.39 25.61
CA ARG A 7 -15.43 6.74 24.18
C ARG A 7 -14.10 6.58 23.44
N GLN A 8 -13.00 6.99 24.03
CA GLN A 8 -11.65 6.81 23.46
C GLN A 8 -11.27 5.33 23.34
N MET A 9 -11.59 4.50 24.34
CA MET A 9 -11.38 3.06 24.27
C MET A 9 -12.18 2.44 23.11
N CYS A 10 -13.46 2.74 23.00
CA CYS A 10 -14.28 2.23 21.90
C CYS A 10 -13.77 2.64 20.51
N ILE A 11 -13.19 3.83 20.37
CA ILE A 11 -12.58 4.28 19.11
C ILE A 11 -11.33 3.45 18.81
N ARG A 12 -10.44 3.27 19.79
CA ARG A 12 -9.21 2.46 19.64
C ARG A 12 -9.52 1.02 19.27
N ASP A 13 -10.51 0.41 19.93
CA ASP A 13 -10.94 -0.96 19.65
C ASP A 13 -11.45 -1.11 18.21
N ARG A 14 -12.21 -0.13 17.71
CA ARG A 14 -12.67 -0.12 16.32
C ARG A 14 -11.51 -0.03 15.33
N PHE A 15 -10.51 0.80 15.60
CA PHE A 15 -9.30 0.88 14.78
C PHE A 15 -8.53 -0.43 14.75
N LEU A 16 -8.39 -1.11 15.89
CA LEU A 16 -7.69 -2.40 15.97
C LEU A 16 -8.44 -3.51 15.25
N ILE A 17 -9.76 -3.58 15.43
CA ILE A 17 -10.60 -4.55 14.70
C ILE A 17 -10.53 -4.26 13.19
N GLY A 18 -10.64 -2.99 12.80
CA GLY A 18 -10.49 -2.57 11.41
C GLY A 18 -9.13 -2.95 10.83
N ALA A 19 -8.05 -2.70 11.58
CA ALA A 19 -6.70 -3.09 11.18
C ALA A 19 -6.55 -4.61 11.00
N ALA A 20 -7.12 -5.41 11.90
CA ALA A 20 -7.12 -6.87 11.77
C ALA A 20 -7.86 -7.32 10.50
N LEU A 21 -9.04 -6.75 10.22
CA LEU A 21 -9.79 -7.06 9.00
C LEU A 21 -9.04 -6.64 7.74
N VAL A 22 -8.40 -5.48 7.72
CA VAL A 22 -7.57 -5.02 6.60
C VAL A 22 -6.32 -5.89 6.45
N PHE A 23 -5.73 -6.37 7.53
CA PHE A 23 -4.62 -7.33 7.46
C PHE A 23 -5.03 -8.62 6.74
N PHE A 24 -6.25 -9.12 6.93
CA PHE A 24 -6.77 -10.27 6.18
C PHE A 24 -6.90 -10.00 4.67
N MET A 25 -6.93 -8.75 4.22
CA MET A 25 -6.89 -8.43 2.80
C MET A 25 -5.60 -8.91 2.14
N GLN A 26 -4.48 -9.01 2.87
CA GLN A 26 -3.23 -9.56 2.33
C GLN A 26 -3.41 -11.01 1.88
N ALA A 27 -4.09 -11.83 2.68
CA ALA A 27 -4.45 -13.20 2.29
C ALA A 27 -5.41 -13.21 1.09
N GLY A 28 -6.41 -12.32 1.07
CA GLY A 28 -7.34 -12.16 -0.04
C GLY A 28 -6.63 -11.80 -1.35
N PHE A 29 -5.73 -10.85 -1.34
CA PHE A 29 -4.92 -10.49 -2.52
C PHE A 29 -4.03 -11.65 -2.97
N ALA A 30 -3.37 -12.33 -2.04
CA ALA A 30 -2.57 -13.51 -2.38
C ALA A 30 -3.40 -14.60 -3.08
N MET A 31 -4.63 -14.84 -2.62
CA MET A 31 -5.56 -15.79 -3.24
C MET A 31 -5.99 -15.35 -4.65
N VAL A 32 -6.44 -14.11 -4.79
CA VAL A 32 -6.90 -13.55 -6.08
C VAL A 32 -5.77 -13.52 -7.10
N GLU A 33 -4.59 -13.02 -6.72
CA GLU A 33 -3.44 -12.95 -7.62
C GLU A 33 -2.94 -14.34 -8.04
N THR A 34 -2.94 -15.29 -7.12
CA THR A 34 -2.57 -16.69 -7.40
C THR A 34 -3.57 -17.30 -8.39
N GLY A 35 -4.87 -17.00 -8.24
CA GLY A 35 -5.91 -17.46 -9.17
C GLY A 35 -5.80 -16.88 -10.59
N PHE A 36 -5.25 -15.66 -10.74
CA PHE A 36 -5.04 -15.01 -12.04
C PHE A 36 -3.67 -15.29 -12.67
N THR A 37 -2.84 -16.10 -12.05
CA THR A 37 -1.50 -16.43 -12.53
C THR A 37 -1.36 -17.94 -12.74
N ARG A 38 -0.33 -18.35 -13.51
CA ARG A 38 -0.07 -19.77 -13.74
C ARG A 38 0.34 -20.46 -12.44
N ALA A 39 -0.19 -21.67 -12.20
CA ALA A 39 0.05 -22.44 -10.97
C ALA A 39 1.52 -22.57 -10.57
N LYS A 40 2.44 -22.67 -11.55
CA LYS A 40 3.89 -22.74 -11.30
C LYS A 40 4.46 -21.49 -10.62
N ASN A 41 3.75 -20.37 -10.67
CA ASN A 41 4.17 -19.09 -10.09
C ASN A 41 3.50 -18.79 -8.74
N ALA A 42 2.62 -19.68 -8.25
CA ALA A 42 1.86 -19.48 -7.02
C ALA A 42 2.76 -19.14 -5.82
N GLY A 43 3.83 -19.92 -5.61
CA GLY A 43 4.78 -19.67 -4.52
C GLY A 43 5.47 -18.32 -4.62
N ASN A 44 5.81 -17.86 -5.83
CA ASN A 44 6.41 -16.55 -6.05
C ASN A 44 5.41 -15.42 -5.72
N ILE A 45 4.14 -15.58 -6.09
CA ILE A 45 3.09 -14.59 -5.81
C ILE A 45 2.84 -14.46 -4.30
N ILE A 46 2.69 -15.60 -3.61
CA ILE A 46 2.50 -15.60 -2.15
C ILE A 46 3.70 -14.95 -1.44
N MET A 47 4.93 -15.27 -1.88
CA MET A 47 6.14 -14.67 -1.34
C MET A 47 6.19 -13.16 -1.55
N LYS A 48 5.76 -12.66 -2.72
CA LYS A 48 5.69 -11.22 -3.00
C LYS A 48 4.72 -10.52 -2.05
N ASN A 49 3.52 -11.04 -1.87
CA ASN A 49 2.54 -10.48 -0.95
C ASN A 49 3.05 -10.45 0.51
N LEU A 50 3.76 -11.50 0.94
CA LEU A 50 4.41 -11.51 2.25
C LEU A 50 5.49 -10.43 2.36
N MET A 51 6.31 -10.28 1.31
CA MET A 51 7.37 -9.27 1.29
C MET A 51 6.84 -7.84 1.28
N ASP A 52 5.68 -7.56 0.68
CA ASP A 52 5.04 -6.25 0.76
C ASP A 52 4.75 -5.87 2.21
N PHE A 53 4.21 -6.79 2.98
CA PHE A 53 3.96 -6.55 4.38
C PHE A 53 5.27 -6.39 5.17
N CYS A 54 6.27 -7.26 4.96
CA CYS A 54 7.53 -7.20 5.68
C CYS A 54 8.32 -5.91 5.36
N ILE A 55 8.51 -5.60 4.08
CA ILE A 55 9.23 -4.40 3.64
C ILE A 55 8.44 -3.16 4.04
N GLY A 56 7.13 -3.15 3.77
CA GLY A 56 6.24 -2.06 4.13
C GLY A 56 6.31 -1.74 5.62
N THR A 57 6.28 -2.76 6.49
CA THR A 57 6.41 -2.57 7.93
C THR A 57 7.72 -1.86 8.29
N VAL A 58 8.85 -2.36 7.79
CA VAL A 58 10.16 -1.78 8.14
C VAL A 58 10.26 -0.32 7.67
N VAL A 59 9.97 -0.04 6.41
CA VAL A 59 10.15 1.32 5.87
C VAL A 59 9.10 2.30 6.40
N PHE A 60 7.89 1.83 6.68
CA PHE A 60 6.83 2.65 7.24
C PHE A 60 7.12 3.04 8.70
N VAL A 61 7.68 2.10 9.49
CA VAL A 61 8.19 2.38 10.84
C VAL A 61 9.33 3.41 10.80
N LEU A 62 10.28 3.22 9.87
CA LEU A 62 11.47 4.07 9.82
C LEU A 62 11.16 5.52 9.44
N LEU A 63 10.30 5.74 8.47
CA LEU A 63 10.06 7.08 7.95
C LEU A 63 8.62 7.31 7.48
N GLY A 64 7.93 6.30 6.94
CA GLY A 64 6.66 6.47 6.28
C GLY A 64 5.58 7.07 7.17
N PHE A 65 5.43 6.56 8.40
CA PHE A 65 4.43 7.09 9.33
C PHE A 65 4.74 8.52 9.77
N GLY A 66 6.02 8.82 10.06
CA GLY A 66 6.45 10.17 10.42
C GLY A 66 6.24 11.18 9.28
N LEU A 67 6.40 10.75 8.03
CA LEU A 67 6.13 11.56 6.84
C LEU A 67 4.62 11.81 6.64
N MET A 68 3.80 10.77 6.82
CA MET A 68 2.35 10.85 6.67
C MET A 68 1.69 11.70 7.74
N MET A 69 2.11 11.55 9.00
CA MET A 69 1.52 12.21 10.17
C MET A 69 2.34 13.41 10.65
N ALA A 70 3.15 13.99 9.76
CA ALA A 70 3.96 15.15 10.08
C ALA A 70 3.10 16.33 10.61
N GLU A 71 3.63 17.07 11.55
CA GLU A 71 2.98 18.27 12.07
C GLU A 71 3.16 19.46 11.10
N ASP A 72 4.31 19.52 10.44
CA ASP A 72 4.65 20.55 9.47
C ASP A 72 4.62 20.02 8.04
N TYR A 73 3.93 20.74 7.16
CA TYR A 73 3.83 20.43 5.73
C TYR A 73 4.40 21.54 4.87
N VAL A 74 5.24 21.18 3.92
CA VAL A 74 5.75 22.11 2.90
C VAL A 74 4.67 22.28 1.83
N PHE A 75 4.05 23.46 1.79
CA PHE A 75 2.95 23.82 0.87
C PHE A 75 1.75 22.84 0.90
N GLY A 76 1.54 22.10 1.99
CA GLY A 76 0.50 21.07 2.08
C GLY A 76 0.77 19.82 1.23
N LEU A 77 1.94 19.72 0.59
CA LEU A 77 2.29 18.63 -0.34
C LEU A 77 3.15 17.55 0.29
N VAL A 78 4.13 17.91 1.09
CA VAL A 78 5.06 16.95 1.70
C VAL A 78 5.25 17.28 3.17
N GLY A 79 5.02 16.32 4.04
CA GLY A 79 5.29 16.47 5.46
C GLY A 79 6.78 16.46 5.77
N ILE A 80 7.21 17.21 6.77
CA ILE A 80 8.54 17.09 7.34
C ILE A 80 8.51 15.90 8.30
N PRO A 81 9.30 14.82 8.07
CA PRO A 81 9.18 13.59 8.83
C PRO A 81 9.35 13.81 10.33
N ASN A 82 8.36 13.36 11.09
CA ASN A 82 8.45 13.24 12.54
C ASN A 82 9.10 11.89 12.90
N LEU A 83 10.11 11.92 13.77
CA LEU A 83 10.87 10.74 14.20
C LEU A 83 10.57 10.36 15.65
N ASP A 84 9.42 10.74 16.20
CA ASP A 84 9.04 10.49 17.60
C ASP A 84 9.04 9.01 17.97
N ILE A 85 8.82 8.12 16.99
CA ILE A 85 8.95 6.68 17.19
C ILE A 85 10.34 6.27 17.71
N PHE A 86 11.37 7.07 17.42
CA PHE A 86 12.74 6.80 17.87
C PHE A 86 13.16 7.65 19.07
N THR A 87 12.56 8.83 19.25
CA THR A 87 12.94 9.77 20.31
C THR A 87 12.11 9.61 21.57
N ASP A 88 10.80 9.31 21.42
CA ASP A 88 9.87 9.03 22.53
C ASP A 88 8.93 7.88 22.18
N PHE A 89 9.47 6.67 22.15
CA PHE A 89 8.69 5.47 21.83
C PHE A 89 7.50 5.25 22.78
N GLY A 90 7.66 5.60 24.05
CA GLY A 90 6.61 5.44 25.08
C GLY A 90 5.42 6.36 24.80
N GLY A 91 5.66 7.63 24.53
CA GLY A 91 4.65 8.61 24.14
C GLY A 91 4.00 8.25 22.82
N PHE A 92 4.80 7.90 21.81
CA PHE A 92 4.34 7.46 20.51
C PHE A 92 3.32 6.31 20.60
N ILE A 93 3.66 5.22 21.30
CA ILE A 93 2.75 4.06 21.46
C ILE A 93 1.47 4.46 22.18
N LYS A 94 1.56 5.27 23.24
CA LYS A 94 0.39 5.68 24.00
C LYS A 94 -0.61 6.47 23.17
N GLU A 95 -0.13 7.32 22.28
CA GLU A 95 -0.96 8.25 21.51
C GLU A 95 -1.32 7.71 20.14
N ASN A 96 -0.39 7.07 19.44
CA ASN A 96 -0.47 6.78 18.02
C ASN A 96 -0.64 5.29 17.65
N ALA A 97 -0.51 4.34 18.59
CA ALA A 97 -0.42 2.91 18.26
C ALA A 97 -1.57 2.41 17.36
N SER A 98 -2.80 2.77 17.66
CA SER A 98 -3.97 2.31 16.88
C SER A 98 -3.99 2.90 15.48
N SER A 99 -3.68 4.19 15.34
CA SER A 99 -3.56 4.87 14.06
C SER A 99 -2.38 4.32 13.26
N PHE A 100 -1.23 4.11 13.91
CA PHE A 100 -0.05 3.53 13.29
C PHE A 100 -0.34 2.14 12.68
N VAL A 101 -0.88 1.21 13.48
CA VAL A 101 -1.18 -0.16 13.00
C VAL A 101 -2.19 -0.13 11.85
N PHE A 102 -3.22 0.72 11.96
CA PHE A 102 -4.24 0.86 10.92
C PHE A 102 -3.64 1.36 9.59
N ASN A 103 -2.81 2.40 9.64
CA ASN A 103 -2.17 2.94 8.45
C ASN A 103 -1.06 2.04 7.89
N LEU A 104 -0.40 1.26 8.74
CA LEU A 104 0.58 0.26 8.32
C LEU A 104 -0.05 -0.81 7.42
N VAL A 105 -1.19 -1.36 7.82
CA VAL A 105 -1.86 -2.39 7.01
C VAL A 105 -2.43 -1.83 5.71
N PHE A 106 -2.81 -0.58 5.68
CA PHE A 106 -3.20 0.12 4.47
C PHE A 106 -2.01 0.40 3.54
N CYS A 107 -0.87 0.78 4.08
CA CYS A 107 0.37 0.94 3.34
C CYS A 107 0.75 -0.36 2.60
N ALA A 108 0.75 -1.48 3.32
CA ALA A 108 0.99 -2.79 2.72
C ALA A 108 -0.03 -3.12 1.63
N THR A 109 -1.30 -2.78 1.83
CA THR A 109 -2.36 -2.99 0.83
C THR A 109 -2.11 -2.19 -0.45
N ALA A 110 -1.72 -0.92 -0.34
CA ALA A 110 -1.41 -0.08 -1.51
C ALA A 110 -0.28 -0.69 -2.37
N ALA A 111 0.78 -1.20 -1.74
CA ALA A 111 1.86 -1.89 -2.43
C ALA A 111 1.40 -3.20 -3.09
N THR A 112 0.55 -3.97 -2.39
CA THR A 112 0.04 -5.26 -2.88
C THR A 112 -0.89 -5.09 -4.11
N ILE A 113 -1.69 -4.04 -4.20
CA ILE A 113 -2.55 -3.78 -5.38
C ILE A 113 -1.71 -3.75 -6.68
N VAL A 114 -0.49 -3.24 -6.62
CA VAL A 114 0.43 -3.19 -7.77
C VAL A 114 0.96 -4.57 -8.15
N SER A 115 1.04 -5.49 -7.18
CA SER A 115 1.58 -6.84 -7.36
C SER A 115 0.92 -7.61 -8.50
N GLY A 116 -0.40 -7.58 -8.58
CA GLY A 116 -1.16 -8.26 -9.64
C GLY A 116 -0.81 -7.76 -11.04
N ALA A 117 -0.63 -6.46 -11.22
CA ALA A 117 -0.21 -5.86 -12.49
C ALA A 117 1.21 -6.26 -12.88
N MET A 118 2.08 -6.51 -11.91
CA MET A 118 3.49 -6.90 -12.12
C MET A 118 3.68 -8.43 -12.19
N ALA A 119 2.65 -9.21 -11.89
CA ALA A 119 2.72 -10.65 -11.81
C ALA A 119 3.25 -11.27 -13.12
N GLU A 120 4.19 -12.23 -13.00
CA GLU A 120 4.85 -12.94 -14.11
C GLU A 120 5.68 -12.06 -15.07
N ARG A 121 5.92 -10.78 -14.74
CA ARG A 121 6.58 -9.81 -15.64
C ARG A 121 7.79 -9.15 -15.03
N THR A 122 7.97 -9.19 -13.72
CA THR A 122 9.06 -8.53 -13.00
C THR A 122 9.91 -9.53 -12.23
N LYS A 123 11.19 -9.20 -12.08
CA LYS A 123 12.10 -9.91 -11.20
C LYS A 123 11.72 -9.64 -9.74
N PHE A 124 11.93 -10.63 -8.86
CA PHE A 124 11.61 -10.51 -7.44
C PHE A 124 12.30 -9.32 -6.76
N VAL A 125 13.60 -9.11 -7.02
CA VAL A 125 14.35 -7.98 -6.46
C VAL A 125 13.77 -6.63 -6.87
N SER A 126 13.44 -6.47 -8.16
CA SER A 126 12.81 -5.23 -8.65
C SER A 126 11.45 -5.00 -7.99
N TYR A 127 10.73 -6.09 -7.71
CA TYR A 127 9.49 -6.04 -6.95
C TYR A 127 9.69 -5.49 -5.54
N CYS A 128 10.66 -6.03 -4.79
CA CYS A 128 10.97 -5.56 -3.43
C CYS A 128 11.37 -4.08 -3.40
N ILE A 129 12.14 -3.63 -4.41
CA ILE A 129 12.55 -2.22 -4.49
C ILE A 129 11.34 -1.31 -4.67
N TYR A 130 10.44 -1.60 -5.62
CA TYR A 130 9.30 -0.71 -5.83
C TYR A 130 8.31 -0.76 -4.65
N SER A 131 8.12 -1.92 -4.03
CA SER A 131 7.31 -2.06 -2.82
C SER A 131 7.83 -1.15 -1.70
N GLY A 132 9.17 -1.15 -1.50
CA GLY A 132 9.81 -0.24 -0.57
C GLY A 132 9.58 1.24 -0.91
N VAL A 133 9.71 1.63 -2.18
CA VAL A 133 9.48 3.02 -2.62
C VAL A 133 8.02 3.44 -2.43
N ILE A 134 7.07 2.57 -2.76
CA ILE A 134 5.64 2.86 -2.54
C ILE A 134 5.36 3.06 -1.05
N SER A 135 5.85 2.16 -0.22
CA SER A 135 5.59 2.19 1.23
C SER A 135 6.32 3.31 1.96
N LEU A 136 7.47 3.75 1.44
CA LEU A 136 8.29 4.78 2.07
C LEU A 136 7.87 6.20 1.68
N PHE A 137 7.52 6.42 0.42
CA PHE A 137 7.28 7.75 -0.14
C PHE A 137 5.88 7.91 -0.74
N VAL A 138 5.51 7.07 -1.70
CA VAL A 138 4.31 7.31 -2.53
C VAL A 138 3.06 7.29 -1.67
N TYR A 139 2.84 6.21 -0.93
CA TYR A 139 1.69 6.07 -0.06
C TYR A 139 1.69 7.08 1.10
N PRO A 140 2.78 7.28 1.89
CA PRO A 140 2.77 8.24 2.99
C PRO A 140 2.49 9.68 2.57
N ILE A 141 3.04 10.11 1.45
CA ILE A 141 2.84 11.47 0.94
C ILE A 141 1.37 11.66 0.53
N GLU A 142 0.84 10.75 -0.26
CA GLU A 142 -0.54 10.87 -0.77
C GLU A 142 -1.58 10.66 0.35
N ALA A 143 -1.39 9.68 1.22
CA ALA A 143 -2.25 9.48 2.38
C ALA A 143 -2.23 10.68 3.33
N GLY A 144 -1.08 11.34 3.45
CA GLY A 144 -0.93 12.60 4.17
C GLY A 144 -1.75 13.74 3.55
N TRP A 145 -1.87 13.82 2.24
CA TRP A 145 -2.74 14.83 1.59
C TRP A 145 -4.20 14.71 2.01
N ILE A 146 -4.66 13.49 2.28
CA ILE A 146 -6.06 13.16 2.53
C ILE A 146 -6.38 13.10 4.03
N TRP A 147 -5.52 12.44 4.81
CA TRP A 147 -5.80 12.13 6.21
C TRP A 147 -5.07 12.98 7.24
N ASN A 148 -4.07 13.76 6.79
CA ASN A 148 -3.46 14.77 7.66
C ASN A 148 -4.19 16.10 7.50
N SER A 149 -4.47 16.78 8.61
CA SER A 149 -5.15 18.08 8.62
C SER A 149 -4.38 19.19 7.89
N GLN A 150 -3.06 19.03 7.72
CA GLN A 150 -2.21 19.94 6.98
C GLN A 150 -2.11 19.58 5.49
N GLY A 151 -2.64 18.45 5.08
CA GLY A 151 -2.66 18.02 3.69
C GLY A 151 -3.56 18.89 2.82
N TRP A 152 -3.12 19.20 1.60
CA TRP A 152 -3.83 20.13 0.71
C TRP A 152 -5.23 19.64 0.32
N LEU A 153 -5.43 18.33 0.13
CA LEU A 153 -6.76 17.77 -0.16
C LEU A 153 -7.69 17.84 1.06
N ALA A 154 -7.16 17.56 2.25
CA ALA A 154 -7.93 17.69 3.49
C ALA A 154 -8.37 19.16 3.71
N GLN A 155 -7.50 20.12 3.43
CA GLN A 155 -7.81 21.54 3.52
C GLN A 155 -8.86 21.99 2.50
N LEU A 156 -8.93 21.33 1.33
CA LEU A 156 -10.00 21.54 0.35
C LEU A 156 -11.33 20.87 0.73
N GLY A 157 -11.38 20.15 1.86
CA GLY A 157 -12.56 19.44 2.30
C GLY A 157 -12.76 18.07 1.64
N PHE A 158 -11.73 17.53 0.98
CA PHE A 158 -11.80 16.16 0.47
C PHE A 158 -11.87 15.16 1.62
N HIS A 159 -12.77 14.21 1.51
CA HIS A 159 -12.97 13.19 2.54
C HIS A 159 -12.91 11.79 1.96
N ASP A 160 -11.97 10.99 2.47
CA ASP A 160 -11.90 9.56 2.22
C ASP A 160 -11.95 8.82 3.56
N PHE A 161 -13.02 8.04 3.75
CA PHE A 161 -13.25 7.38 5.03
C PHE A 161 -12.36 6.14 5.22
N ALA A 162 -12.23 5.32 4.19
CA ALA A 162 -11.61 4.00 4.30
C ALA A 162 -10.53 3.71 3.24
N GLY A 163 -10.01 4.75 2.57
CA GLY A 163 -8.95 4.59 1.61
C GLY A 163 -9.39 4.20 0.20
N SER A 164 -10.66 4.42 -0.15
CA SER A 164 -11.14 4.15 -1.52
C SER A 164 -10.38 4.95 -2.57
N ALA A 165 -10.02 6.19 -2.26
CA ALA A 165 -9.12 7.00 -3.08
C ALA A 165 -7.66 6.80 -2.67
N ALA A 166 -7.32 7.03 -1.41
CA ALA A 166 -5.95 7.01 -0.90
C ALA A 166 -5.19 5.70 -1.22
N ILE A 167 -5.82 4.55 -1.04
CA ILE A 167 -5.15 3.26 -1.23
C ILE A 167 -5.29 2.78 -2.66
N HIS A 168 -6.54 2.78 -3.16
CA HIS A 168 -6.84 2.16 -4.46
C HIS A 168 -6.41 3.04 -5.63
N SER A 169 -6.40 4.38 -5.51
CA SER A 169 -5.87 5.24 -6.57
C SER A 169 -4.35 5.14 -6.67
N VAL A 170 -3.64 5.15 -5.53
CA VAL A 170 -2.17 4.95 -5.53
C VAL A 170 -1.81 3.61 -6.15
N GLY A 171 -2.43 2.52 -5.64
CA GLY A 171 -2.21 1.19 -6.17
C GLY A 171 -2.58 1.09 -7.66
N GLY A 172 -3.74 1.61 -8.06
CA GLY A 172 -4.24 1.53 -9.43
C GLY A 172 -3.41 2.34 -10.43
N ILE A 173 -3.05 3.58 -10.13
CA ILE A 173 -2.22 4.43 -10.98
C ILE A 173 -0.81 3.85 -11.12
N THR A 174 -0.21 3.44 -10.01
CA THR A 174 1.11 2.80 -10.01
C THR A 174 1.09 1.48 -10.80
N ALA A 175 0.03 0.68 -10.65
CA ALA A 175 -0.18 -0.54 -11.43
C ALA A 175 -0.32 -0.27 -12.93
N LEU A 176 -1.05 0.78 -13.31
CA LEU A 176 -1.19 1.19 -14.69
C LEU A 176 0.16 1.58 -15.33
N ILE A 177 0.90 2.46 -14.66
CA ILE A 177 2.22 2.89 -15.12
C ILE A 177 3.16 1.68 -15.22
N GLY A 178 3.21 0.86 -14.18
CA GLY A 178 4.03 -0.34 -14.18
C GLY A 178 3.65 -1.32 -15.29
N ALA A 179 2.36 -1.54 -15.54
CA ALA A 179 1.89 -2.41 -16.61
C ALA A 179 2.30 -1.91 -17.99
N ILE A 180 2.27 -0.58 -18.21
CA ILE A 180 2.74 0.06 -19.46
C ILE A 180 4.24 -0.18 -19.63
N MET A 181 5.02 0.02 -18.58
CA MET A 181 6.49 -0.11 -18.62
C MET A 181 6.95 -1.55 -18.86
N VAL A 182 6.36 -2.54 -18.18
CA VAL A 182 6.78 -3.95 -18.31
C VAL A 182 6.16 -4.66 -19.51
N GLY A 183 5.11 -4.12 -20.10
CA GLY A 183 4.45 -4.68 -21.27
C GLY A 183 3.67 -5.98 -21.01
N PRO A 184 3.27 -6.72 -22.04
CA PRO A 184 2.45 -7.92 -21.92
C PRO A 184 3.26 -9.12 -21.37
N ARG A 185 2.54 -10.06 -20.73
CA ARG A 185 3.12 -11.34 -20.27
C ARG A 185 3.68 -12.13 -21.45
N LEU A 186 4.80 -12.82 -21.23
CA LEU A 186 5.41 -13.68 -22.25
C LEU A 186 4.44 -14.77 -22.71
N GLY A 187 4.31 -14.88 -24.07
CA GLY A 187 3.42 -15.83 -24.69
C GLY A 187 1.96 -15.38 -24.82
N LYS A 188 1.59 -14.18 -24.33
CA LYS A 188 0.22 -13.66 -24.51
C LYS A 188 -0.11 -13.37 -25.97
N TYR A 189 0.81 -12.75 -26.68
CA TYR A 189 0.63 -12.40 -28.10
C TYR A 189 1.60 -13.20 -28.95
N VAL A 190 1.05 -13.98 -29.88
CA VAL A 190 1.85 -14.63 -30.92
C VAL A 190 1.88 -13.70 -32.12
N LYS A 191 3.08 -13.28 -32.49
CA LYS A 191 3.30 -12.40 -33.64
C LYS A 191 3.78 -13.21 -34.85
N ASP A 192 3.43 -12.79 -36.05
CA ASP A 192 3.96 -13.32 -37.31
C ASP A 192 5.35 -12.73 -37.62
N LYS A 193 5.96 -13.15 -38.73
CA LYS A 193 7.26 -12.63 -39.18
C LYS A 193 7.24 -11.13 -39.49
N ALA A 194 6.07 -10.57 -39.74
CA ALA A 194 5.86 -9.14 -40.02
C ALA A 194 5.56 -8.33 -38.74
N GLY A 195 5.59 -8.96 -37.55
CA GLY A 195 5.34 -8.29 -36.25
C GLY A 195 3.85 -8.08 -35.92
N LYS A 196 2.93 -8.50 -36.82
CA LYS A 196 1.48 -8.40 -36.54
C LYS A 196 1.04 -9.49 -35.58
N ILE A 197 0.07 -9.15 -34.70
CA ILE A 197 -0.51 -10.11 -33.74
C ILE A 197 -1.37 -11.12 -34.53
N LYS A 198 -0.89 -12.37 -34.59
CA LYS A 198 -1.61 -13.48 -35.25
C LYS A 198 -2.61 -14.14 -34.31
N LYS A 199 -2.28 -14.25 -33.05
CA LYS A 199 -3.10 -14.94 -32.02
C LYS A 199 -2.88 -14.32 -30.66
N VAL A 200 -3.95 -14.24 -29.88
CA VAL A 200 -3.92 -13.91 -28.45
C VAL A 200 -4.18 -15.18 -27.66
N ASN A 201 -3.23 -15.59 -26.83
CA ASN A 201 -3.40 -16.75 -25.99
C ASN A 201 -4.05 -16.34 -24.66
N ALA A 202 -5.06 -17.09 -24.22
CA ALA A 202 -5.50 -17.05 -22.84
C ALA A 202 -4.36 -17.57 -21.96
N ILE A 203 -4.15 -16.91 -20.82
CA ILE A 203 -3.22 -17.41 -19.78
C ILE A 203 -4.13 -17.93 -18.68
N PRO A 204 -4.32 -19.26 -18.57
CA PRO A 204 -5.16 -19.82 -17.52
C PRO A 204 -4.51 -19.56 -16.14
N GLY A 205 -5.32 -19.14 -15.22
CA GLY A 205 -5.00 -19.05 -13.78
C GLY A 205 -5.46 -20.30 -13.06
#